data_2a7d026a762b547a3a0c52cb3274fbaa
#
_entry.id   2a7d026a762b547a3a0c52cb3274fbaa
#
_cell.length_a   1.000
_cell.length_b   1.000
_cell.length_c   1.000
_cell.angle_alpha   90.00
_cell.angle_beta   90.00
_cell.angle_gamma   90.00
#
_symmetry.space_group_name_H-M   'P 1'
#
loop_
_entity.id
_entity.type
_entity.pdbx_description
1 polymer ?
#
loop_
_entity_poly.entity_id
_entity_poly.type
_entity_poly.pdbx_seq_one_letter_code
_entity_poly.pdbx_strand_id
1 'polypeptide(L)'
;VVSVQAQNQKEMKGSNIKAQELVLTQEWDKTFPQSNKVNHRKVTFVNRYGITLAADLYEPKDAKGALAAIAVSGPFGAVKEQSSGLYAQTMAEQGFLTIAFDPSFTGESGGEPRRVASPDINTEDFQAAIDFLSTQPNVDPERIGIIGICGWGGLALNAAAIDTRIKATVASTMYNMNRVN
;
A
#
# COMPACT_ATOMS: atom_id res chain seq x y z
N VAL A 1 40.40 34.75 -23.21
CA VAL A 1 39.82 34.56 -21.91
C VAL A 1 38.30 34.56 -22.09
N VAL A 2 37.67 33.41 -22.14
CA VAL A 2 36.22 33.24 -22.29
C VAL A 2 35.64 33.16 -20.88
N SER A 3 34.89 34.15 -20.45
CA SER A 3 34.14 34.14 -19.19
C SER A 3 32.87 33.29 -19.36
N VAL A 4 32.83 32.15 -18.72
CA VAL A 4 31.58 31.35 -18.59
C VAL A 4 30.74 32.04 -17.51
N GLN A 5 29.67 32.70 -17.90
CA GLN A 5 28.65 33.16 -16.99
C GLN A 5 27.86 31.96 -16.49
N ALA A 6 27.94 31.71 -15.17
CA ALA A 6 27.08 30.76 -14.51
C ALA A 6 25.61 31.21 -14.66
N GLN A 7 24.82 30.46 -15.43
CA GLN A 7 23.38 30.64 -15.48
C GLN A 7 22.78 30.25 -14.13
N ASN A 8 22.07 31.19 -13.52
CA ASN A 8 21.27 30.98 -12.30
C ASN A 8 20.44 29.70 -12.42
N GLN A 9 20.77 28.68 -11.61
CA GLN A 9 19.87 27.58 -11.35
C GLN A 9 18.64 28.17 -10.63
N LYS A 10 17.56 28.32 -11.39
CA LYS A 10 16.25 28.59 -10.84
C LYS A 10 15.93 27.37 -9.94
N GLU A 11 15.95 27.57 -8.63
CA GLU A 11 15.48 26.55 -7.69
C GLU A 11 14.12 26.06 -8.16
N MET A 12 14.06 24.80 -8.57
CA MET A 12 12.78 24.14 -8.76
C MET A 12 12.15 24.04 -7.38
N LYS A 13 11.19 24.93 -7.12
CA LYS A 13 10.30 24.78 -5.98
C LYS A 13 9.66 23.40 -6.15
N GLY A 14 10.05 22.45 -5.29
CA GLY A 14 9.42 21.14 -5.23
C GLY A 14 7.91 21.36 -5.17
N SER A 15 7.17 20.66 -6.00
CA SER A 15 5.72 20.69 -5.95
C SER A 15 5.31 20.36 -4.51
N ASN A 16 4.75 21.33 -3.80
CA ASN A 16 4.12 21.12 -2.50
C ASN A 16 2.83 20.32 -2.76
N ILE A 17 2.98 19.02 -3.02
CA ILE A 17 1.86 18.10 -3.03
C ILE A 17 1.42 17.99 -1.57
N LYS A 18 0.38 18.75 -1.23
CA LYS A 18 -0.25 18.62 0.09
C LYS A 18 -0.96 17.29 0.10
N ALA A 19 -0.53 16.40 1.00
CA ALA A 19 -1.28 15.17 1.29
C ALA A 19 -2.73 15.53 1.61
N GLN A 20 -3.67 14.82 1.01
CA GLN A 20 -5.08 14.98 1.31
C GLN A 20 -5.33 14.48 2.73
N GLU A 21 -5.95 15.31 3.58
CA GLU A 21 -6.38 14.88 4.90
C GLU A 21 -7.61 13.98 4.74
N LEU A 22 -7.52 12.76 5.27
CA LEU A 22 -8.59 11.77 5.21
C LEU A 22 -9.30 11.69 6.57
N VAL A 23 -10.63 11.61 6.54
CA VAL A 23 -11.45 11.32 7.72
C VAL A 23 -11.64 9.80 7.77
N LEU A 24 -10.95 9.13 8.68
CA LEU A 24 -10.98 7.68 8.81
C LEU A 24 -11.97 7.25 9.90
N THR A 25 -12.73 6.19 9.65
CA THR A 25 -13.60 5.56 10.63
C THR A 25 -12.75 4.95 11.75
N GLN A 26 -13.04 5.28 13.02
CA GLN A 26 -12.29 4.79 14.18
C GLN A 26 -12.87 3.50 14.78
N GLU A 27 -14.12 3.18 14.47
CA GLU A 27 -14.79 1.97 14.94
C GLU A 27 -14.33 0.75 14.12
N TRP A 28 -14.53 -0.46 14.69
CA TRP A 28 -14.29 -1.71 13.96
C TRP A 28 -15.39 -1.91 12.92
N ASP A 29 -15.08 -1.65 11.67
CA ASP A 29 -15.99 -1.64 10.52
C ASP A 29 -15.77 -2.82 9.56
N LYS A 30 -14.98 -3.84 9.98
CA LYS A 30 -14.60 -4.97 9.14
C LYS A 30 -15.69 -6.04 9.09
N THR A 31 -15.72 -6.77 7.97
CA THR A 31 -16.66 -7.88 7.74
C THR A 31 -16.26 -9.17 8.47
N PHE A 32 -15.20 -9.13 9.26
CA PHE A 32 -14.66 -10.25 10.04
C PHE A 32 -14.39 -9.81 11.48
N PRO A 33 -14.35 -10.75 12.45
CA PRO A 33 -14.11 -10.42 13.84
C PRO A 33 -12.67 -9.95 14.09
N GLN A 34 -12.51 -9.03 15.03
CA GLN A 34 -11.19 -8.57 15.46
C GLN A 34 -10.45 -9.68 16.19
N SER A 35 -9.21 -9.93 15.81
CA SER A 35 -8.33 -10.88 16.46
C SER A 35 -7.81 -10.32 17.80
N ASN A 36 -7.78 -11.18 18.82
CA ASN A 36 -7.15 -10.85 20.10
C ASN A 36 -5.62 -11.02 20.11
N LYS A 37 -5.03 -11.56 19.03
CA LYS A 37 -3.58 -11.82 18.88
C LYS A 37 -2.83 -10.66 18.25
N VAL A 38 -3.54 -9.70 17.64
CA VAL A 38 -2.94 -8.59 16.93
C VAL A 38 -3.39 -7.24 17.47
N ASN A 39 -2.52 -6.25 17.36
CA ASN A 39 -2.87 -4.84 17.50
C ASN A 39 -3.31 -4.33 16.12
N HIS A 40 -4.33 -3.48 16.10
CA HIS A 40 -4.84 -2.87 14.88
C HIS A 40 -4.85 -1.34 15.03
N ARG A 41 -4.49 -0.65 13.96
CA ARG A 41 -4.68 0.80 13.84
C ARG A 41 -4.81 1.20 12.38
N LYS A 42 -5.57 2.25 12.09
CA LYS A 42 -5.59 2.86 10.76
C LYS A 42 -4.37 3.75 10.56
N VAL A 43 -3.83 3.73 9.35
CA VAL A 43 -2.67 4.52 8.94
C VAL A 43 -2.92 5.11 7.56
N THR A 44 -2.15 6.14 7.21
CA THR A 44 -2.17 6.73 5.88
C THR A 44 -0.75 6.88 5.35
N PHE A 45 -0.61 6.80 4.03
CA PHE A 45 0.63 7.11 3.31
C PHE A 45 0.29 7.70 1.94
N VAL A 46 1.25 8.30 1.29
CA VAL A 46 1.03 9.05 0.04
C VAL A 46 1.81 8.39 -1.09
N ASN A 47 1.16 8.16 -2.22
CA ASN A 47 1.84 7.66 -3.42
C ASN A 47 2.53 8.80 -4.19
N ARG A 48 3.34 8.49 -5.21
CA ARG A 48 4.09 9.51 -5.99
C ARG A 48 3.21 10.50 -6.74
N TYR A 49 1.93 10.18 -6.93
CA TYR A 49 0.96 11.09 -7.55
C TYR A 49 0.29 12.04 -6.56
N GLY A 50 0.68 11.99 -5.28
CA GLY A 50 0.12 12.81 -4.23
C GLY A 50 -1.22 12.36 -3.69
N ILE A 51 -1.65 11.14 -4.04
CA ILE A 51 -2.89 10.55 -3.54
C ILE A 51 -2.60 9.93 -2.17
N THR A 52 -3.37 10.35 -1.16
CA THR A 52 -3.30 9.75 0.18
C THR A 52 -4.07 8.44 0.21
N LEU A 53 -3.41 7.37 0.63
CA LEU A 53 -3.98 6.04 0.76
C LEU A 53 -4.31 5.77 2.23
N ALA A 54 -5.46 5.15 2.46
CA ALA A 54 -5.89 4.66 3.77
C ALA A 54 -5.60 3.17 3.89
N ALA A 55 -5.08 2.75 5.03
CA ALA A 55 -4.79 1.35 5.31
C ALA A 55 -5.11 0.97 6.77
N ASP A 56 -5.39 -0.29 6.96
CA ASP A 56 -5.43 -0.97 8.25
C ASP A 56 -4.08 -1.65 8.49
N LEU A 57 -3.38 -1.28 9.55
CA LEU A 57 -2.14 -1.92 9.98
C LEU A 57 -2.45 -2.92 11.07
N TYR A 58 -1.91 -4.13 10.92
CA TYR A 58 -2.01 -5.22 11.89
C TYR A 58 -0.61 -5.64 12.33
N GLU A 59 -0.39 -5.67 13.64
CA GLU A 59 0.89 -6.02 14.25
C GLU A 59 0.71 -7.13 15.28
N PRO A 60 1.50 -8.22 15.25
CA PRO A 60 1.45 -9.25 16.28
C PRO A 60 1.70 -8.66 17.68
N LYS A 61 0.87 -9.01 18.68
CA LYS A 61 1.07 -8.53 20.07
C LYS A 61 2.36 -9.03 20.69
N ASP A 62 2.79 -10.23 20.32
CA ASP A 62 3.99 -10.88 20.85
C ASP A 62 5.21 -10.71 19.95
N ALA A 63 5.20 -9.67 19.11
CA ALA A 63 6.30 -9.39 18.19
C ALA A 63 7.64 -9.20 18.91
N LYS A 64 8.69 -9.84 18.39
CA LYS A 64 10.06 -9.69 18.88
C LYS A 64 11.00 -9.39 17.72
N GLY A 65 11.81 -8.34 17.88
CA GLY A 65 12.77 -7.93 16.86
C GLY A 65 12.12 -7.38 15.59
N ALA A 66 12.90 -7.32 14.53
CA ALA A 66 12.42 -6.85 13.23
C ALA A 66 11.58 -7.93 12.51
N LEU A 67 10.40 -7.55 12.06
CA LEU A 67 9.42 -8.42 11.43
C LEU A 67 9.56 -8.40 9.90
N ALA A 68 9.24 -9.52 9.26
CA ALA A 68 8.87 -9.49 7.86
C ALA A 68 7.52 -8.80 7.72
N ALA A 69 7.31 -8.07 6.61
CA ALA A 69 6.09 -7.31 6.40
C ALA A 69 5.38 -7.67 5.10
N ILE A 70 4.06 -7.47 5.06
CA ILE A 70 3.24 -7.78 3.89
C ILE A 70 2.22 -6.67 3.64
N ALA A 71 2.17 -6.16 2.40
CA ALA A 71 1.09 -5.29 1.95
C ALA A 71 0.05 -6.11 1.17
N VAL A 72 -1.23 -5.91 1.47
CA VAL A 72 -2.35 -6.66 0.89
C VAL A 72 -3.35 -5.71 0.26
N SER A 73 -3.80 -6.00 -0.96
CA SER A 73 -4.89 -5.25 -1.60
C SER A 73 -5.72 -6.11 -2.56
N GLY A 74 -6.94 -5.64 -2.87
CA GLY A 74 -7.93 -6.32 -3.70
C GLY A 74 -8.99 -7.06 -2.89
N PRO A 75 -10.01 -7.67 -3.53
CA PRO A 75 -10.27 -7.72 -4.98
C PRO A 75 -10.65 -6.38 -5.59
N PHE A 76 -10.80 -6.36 -6.92
CA PHE A 76 -11.26 -5.19 -7.64
C PHE A 76 -12.67 -4.77 -7.18
N GLY A 77 -12.83 -3.49 -6.82
CA GLY A 77 -14.09 -2.95 -6.30
C GLY A 77 -14.39 -3.26 -4.82
N ALA A 78 -13.53 -4.03 -4.14
CA ALA A 78 -13.62 -4.24 -2.69
C ALA A 78 -12.80 -3.20 -1.92
N VAL A 79 -13.00 -3.18 -0.61
CA VAL A 79 -12.32 -2.28 0.33
C VAL A 79 -11.53 -3.07 1.38
N LYS A 80 -10.58 -2.42 2.04
CA LYS A 80 -9.69 -3.02 3.03
C LYS A 80 -10.41 -3.67 4.23
N GLU A 81 -11.65 -3.29 4.49
CA GLU A 81 -12.52 -3.86 5.54
C GLU A 81 -13.03 -5.27 5.22
N GLN A 82 -12.76 -5.76 4.01
CA GLN A 82 -13.23 -7.05 3.50
C GLN A 82 -12.08 -8.08 3.40
N SER A 83 -11.96 -8.78 2.27
CA SER A 83 -11.03 -9.90 2.13
C SER A 83 -9.56 -9.51 2.32
N SER A 84 -9.11 -8.35 1.82
CA SER A 84 -7.71 -7.92 2.04
C SER A 84 -7.37 -7.71 3.51
N GLY A 85 -8.29 -7.14 4.29
CA GLY A 85 -8.12 -7.00 5.74
C GLY A 85 -8.10 -8.34 6.46
N LEU A 86 -8.97 -9.30 6.07
CA LEU A 86 -8.95 -10.64 6.63
C LEU A 86 -7.61 -11.36 6.34
N TYR A 87 -7.10 -11.27 5.10
CA TYR A 87 -5.78 -11.81 4.78
C TYR A 87 -4.69 -11.15 5.61
N ALA A 88 -4.71 -9.82 5.72
CA ALA A 88 -3.71 -9.08 6.48
C ALA A 88 -3.75 -9.48 7.97
N GLN A 89 -4.93 -9.52 8.60
CA GLN A 89 -5.07 -9.96 10.00
C GLN A 89 -4.57 -11.40 10.19
N THR A 90 -4.95 -12.32 9.30
CA THR A 90 -4.53 -13.72 9.38
C THR A 90 -3.02 -13.87 9.27
N MET A 91 -2.37 -13.13 8.37
CA MET A 91 -0.91 -13.14 8.25
C MET A 91 -0.23 -12.50 9.46
N ALA A 92 -0.84 -11.47 10.05
CA ALA A 92 -0.31 -10.89 11.30
C ALA A 92 -0.38 -11.87 12.48
N GLU A 93 -1.39 -12.72 12.55
CA GLU A 93 -1.46 -13.82 13.54
C GLU A 93 -0.33 -14.86 13.35
N GLN A 94 0.27 -14.92 12.16
CA GLN A 94 1.41 -15.78 11.84
C GLN A 94 2.76 -15.09 12.08
N GLY A 95 2.77 -13.85 12.59
CA GLY A 95 4.00 -13.16 12.98
C GLY A 95 4.52 -12.12 11.98
N PHE A 96 3.75 -11.75 10.96
CA PHE A 96 4.10 -10.67 10.04
C PHE A 96 3.54 -9.33 10.52
N LEU A 97 4.23 -8.22 10.25
CA LEU A 97 3.58 -6.92 10.26
C LEU A 97 2.86 -6.73 8.92
N THR A 98 1.58 -6.42 8.94
CA THR A 98 0.81 -6.36 7.71
C THR A 98 0.02 -5.08 7.57
N ILE A 99 -0.21 -4.66 6.34
CA ILE A 99 -1.21 -3.64 6.01
C ILE A 99 -2.18 -4.17 4.96
N ALA A 100 -3.47 -3.85 5.13
CA ALA A 100 -4.46 -3.91 4.06
C ALA A 100 -4.80 -2.48 3.67
N PHE A 101 -4.67 -2.12 2.40
CA PHE A 101 -4.91 -0.75 1.96
C PHE A 101 -6.01 -0.67 0.90
N ASP A 102 -6.78 0.43 0.95
CA ASP A 102 -7.63 0.83 -0.14
C ASP A 102 -6.76 1.43 -1.25
N PRO A 103 -6.94 0.99 -2.51
CA PRO A 103 -6.24 1.61 -3.62
C PRO A 103 -6.68 3.05 -3.86
N SER A 104 -5.89 3.82 -4.59
CA SER A 104 -6.30 5.11 -5.12
C SER A 104 -7.70 5.05 -5.71
N PHE A 105 -8.51 6.06 -5.48
CA PHE A 105 -9.90 6.22 -5.95
C PHE A 105 -10.95 5.31 -5.29
N THR A 106 -10.58 4.50 -4.29
CA THR A 106 -11.43 3.47 -3.68
C THR A 106 -11.50 3.65 -2.16
N GLY A 107 -12.60 3.23 -1.54
CA GLY A 107 -12.78 3.19 -0.09
C GLY A 107 -12.51 4.52 0.60
N GLU A 108 -11.74 4.48 1.68
CA GLU A 108 -11.30 5.68 2.43
C GLU A 108 -10.09 6.38 1.80
N SER A 109 -9.42 5.77 0.80
CA SER A 109 -8.32 6.41 0.07
C SER A 109 -8.79 7.58 -0.79
N GLY A 110 -7.90 8.52 -1.03
CA GLY A 110 -8.16 9.71 -1.84
C GLY A 110 -8.16 9.43 -3.34
N GLY A 111 -8.15 10.52 -4.10
CA GLY A 111 -8.14 10.53 -5.56
C GLY A 111 -9.50 10.77 -6.17
N GLU A 112 -9.50 11.53 -7.28
CA GLU A 112 -10.68 11.84 -8.10
C GLU A 112 -10.34 11.58 -9.57
N PRO A 113 -11.33 11.12 -10.39
CA PRO A 113 -12.69 10.72 -10.01
C PRO A 113 -12.72 9.41 -9.22
N ARG A 114 -13.76 9.19 -8.43
CA ARG A 114 -13.91 7.97 -7.61
C ARG A 114 -14.23 6.75 -8.48
N ARG A 115 -13.85 5.56 -7.96
CA ARG A 115 -14.13 4.23 -8.56
C ARG A 115 -13.47 4.05 -9.93
N VAL A 116 -12.30 4.60 -10.10
CA VAL A 116 -11.47 4.43 -11.29
C VAL A 116 -10.41 3.37 -11.02
N ALA A 117 -10.10 2.59 -12.05
CA ALA A 117 -8.93 1.73 -12.08
C ALA A 117 -7.92 2.30 -13.06
N SER A 118 -6.69 2.45 -12.62
CA SER A 118 -5.57 2.82 -13.45
C SER A 118 -4.43 1.84 -13.17
N PRO A 119 -4.07 0.97 -14.12
CA PRO A 119 -2.98 0.00 -13.90
C PRO A 119 -1.69 0.65 -13.42
N ASP A 120 -1.35 1.81 -13.94
CA ASP A 120 -0.12 2.53 -13.59
C ASP A 120 -0.18 3.07 -12.15
N ILE A 121 -1.27 3.79 -11.81
CA ILE A 121 -1.44 4.38 -10.49
C ILE A 121 -1.60 3.29 -9.44
N ASN A 122 -2.39 2.26 -9.74
CA ASN A 122 -2.65 1.20 -8.77
C ASN A 122 -1.46 0.23 -8.60
N THR A 123 -0.58 0.10 -9.59
CA THR A 123 0.73 -0.56 -9.42
C THR A 123 1.60 0.27 -8.47
N GLU A 124 1.61 1.59 -8.63
CA GLU A 124 2.32 2.51 -7.75
C GLU A 124 1.78 2.47 -6.30
N ASP A 125 0.49 2.24 -6.09
CA ASP A 125 -0.08 2.12 -4.74
C ASP A 125 0.60 0.98 -3.94
N PHE A 126 0.97 -0.14 -4.59
CA PHE A 126 1.79 -1.18 -3.97
C PHE A 126 3.20 -0.68 -3.63
N GLN A 127 3.85 0.08 -4.53
CA GLN A 127 5.18 0.63 -4.27
C GLN A 127 5.17 1.63 -3.10
N ALA A 128 4.15 2.49 -3.03
CA ALA A 128 3.95 3.39 -1.89
C ALA A 128 3.70 2.62 -0.57
N ALA A 129 3.01 1.48 -0.64
CA ALA A 129 2.85 0.60 0.52
C ALA A 129 4.20 0.00 0.98
N ILE A 130 5.10 -0.35 0.04
CA ILE A 130 6.45 -0.80 0.35
C ILE A 130 7.28 0.33 0.96
N ASP A 131 7.19 1.56 0.42
CA ASP A 131 7.83 2.74 1.01
C ASP A 131 7.42 2.92 2.46
N PHE A 132 6.12 2.87 2.73
CA PHE A 132 5.57 2.98 4.08
C PHE A 132 6.08 1.87 5.00
N LEU A 133 6.01 0.60 4.57
CA LEU A 133 6.45 -0.54 5.39
C LEU A 133 7.96 -0.48 5.68
N SER A 134 8.78 -0.12 4.69
CA SER A 134 10.24 -0.05 4.85
C SER A 134 10.69 1.01 5.86
N THR A 135 9.84 1.99 6.17
CA THR A 135 10.13 3.04 7.17
C THR A 135 9.62 2.70 8.57
N GLN A 136 8.92 1.59 8.76
CA GLN A 136 8.45 1.19 10.08
C GLN A 136 9.62 0.67 10.93
N PRO A 137 9.77 1.13 12.20
CA PRO A 137 10.95 0.84 13.02
C PRO A 137 11.12 -0.63 13.37
N ASN A 138 10.06 -1.41 13.31
CA ASN A 138 10.00 -2.83 13.63
C ASN A 138 9.87 -3.74 12.39
N VAL A 139 10.12 -3.22 11.19
CA VAL A 139 10.15 -3.98 9.93
C VAL A 139 11.58 -4.20 9.47
N ASP A 140 11.85 -5.41 9.01
CA ASP A 140 13.06 -5.73 8.26
C ASP A 140 12.84 -5.39 6.78
N PRO A 141 13.45 -4.35 6.24
CA PRO A 141 13.22 -3.91 4.86
C PRO A 141 13.67 -4.94 3.80
N GLU A 142 14.51 -5.91 4.20
CA GLU A 142 14.91 -7.00 3.32
C GLU A 142 13.91 -8.17 3.29
N ARG A 143 12.80 -8.09 4.05
CA ARG A 143 11.79 -9.13 4.13
C ARG A 143 10.38 -8.58 3.96
N ILE A 144 10.15 -7.85 2.85
CA ILE A 144 8.83 -7.29 2.52
C ILE A 144 8.23 -8.04 1.34
N GLY A 145 6.98 -8.46 1.49
CA GLY A 145 6.20 -9.12 0.45
C GLY A 145 4.87 -8.42 0.19
N ILE A 146 4.19 -8.87 -0.86
CA ILE A 146 2.87 -8.36 -1.22
C ILE A 146 1.90 -9.50 -1.53
N ILE A 147 0.61 -9.25 -1.28
CA ILE A 147 -0.49 -10.14 -1.68
C ILE A 147 -1.49 -9.32 -2.49
N GLY A 148 -1.69 -9.71 -3.73
CA GLY A 148 -2.73 -9.16 -4.60
C GLY A 148 -3.83 -10.17 -4.83
N ILE A 149 -5.09 -9.77 -4.67
CA ILE A 149 -6.27 -10.64 -4.79
C ILE A 149 -7.07 -10.26 -6.02
N CYS A 150 -7.47 -11.24 -6.85
CA CYS A 150 -8.27 -11.04 -8.05
C CYS A 150 -7.53 -10.15 -9.08
N GLY A 151 -8.12 -9.09 -9.59
CA GLY A 151 -7.46 -8.13 -10.48
C GLY A 151 -6.18 -7.52 -9.91
N TRP A 152 -6.11 -7.36 -8.59
CA TRP A 152 -4.92 -6.86 -7.88
C TRP A 152 -3.76 -7.85 -7.86
N GLY A 153 -4.01 -9.13 -8.11
CA GLY A 153 -2.95 -10.13 -8.31
C GLY A 153 -2.06 -9.78 -9.51
N GLY A 154 -2.65 -9.35 -10.62
CA GLY A 154 -1.89 -8.87 -11.78
C GLY A 154 -1.08 -7.61 -11.50
N LEU A 155 -1.67 -6.65 -10.77
CA LEU A 155 -0.99 -5.40 -10.38
C LEU A 155 0.15 -5.66 -9.38
N ALA A 156 -0.03 -6.63 -8.46
CA ALA A 156 1.05 -7.08 -7.57
C ALA A 156 2.24 -7.65 -8.36
N LEU A 157 2.00 -8.46 -9.39
CA LEU A 157 3.08 -8.95 -10.26
C LEU A 157 3.77 -7.82 -11.01
N ASN A 158 3.04 -6.81 -11.50
CA ASN A 158 3.63 -5.64 -12.13
C ASN A 158 4.52 -4.87 -11.13
N ALA A 159 4.05 -4.64 -9.90
CA ALA A 159 4.84 -3.97 -8.88
C ALA A 159 6.12 -4.76 -8.54
N ALA A 160 6.02 -6.08 -8.37
CA ALA A 160 7.16 -6.94 -8.10
C ALA A 160 8.19 -6.98 -9.25
N ALA A 161 7.74 -6.83 -10.49
CA ALA A 161 8.62 -6.81 -11.66
C ALA A 161 9.50 -5.55 -11.74
N ILE A 162 9.08 -4.44 -11.12
CA ILE A 162 9.75 -3.14 -11.19
C ILE A 162 10.33 -2.65 -9.86
N ASP A 163 9.97 -3.27 -8.73
CA ASP A 163 10.47 -2.91 -7.41
C ASP A 163 11.20 -4.08 -6.74
N THR A 164 12.51 -4.03 -6.73
CA THR A 164 13.39 -5.08 -6.19
C THR A 164 13.31 -5.25 -4.67
N ARG A 165 12.67 -4.33 -3.96
CA ARG A 165 12.41 -4.43 -2.50
C ARG A 165 11.34 -5.44 -2.18
N ILE A 166 10.49 -5.79 -3.16
CA ILE A 166 9.48 -6.83 -3.01
C ILE A 166 10.14 -8.19 -3.13
N LYS A 167 10.26 -8.92 -2.02
CA LYS A 167 10.97 -10.20 -1.95
C LYS A 167 10.07 -11.41 -2.17
N ALA A 168 8.76 -11.26 -1.97
CA ALA A 168 7.79 -12.32 -2.20
C ALA A 168 6.47 -11.74 -2.70
N THR A 169 5.82 -12.44 -3.62
CA THR A 169 4.54 -12.01 -4.17
C THR A 169 3.57 -13.17 -4.23
N VAL A 170 2.37 -12.95 -3.71
CA VAL A 170 1.25 -13.87 -3.86
C VAL A 170 0.19 -13.21 -4.76
N ALA A 171 -0.12 -13.84 -5.89
CA ALA A 171 -1.19 -13.45 -6.78
C ALA A 171 -2.33 -14.46 -6.68
N SER A 172 -3.33 -14.16 -5.86
CA SER A 172 -4.46 -15.06 -5.61
C SER A 172 -5.57 -14.82 -6.63
N THR A 173 -6.04 -15.87 -7.30
CA THR A 173 -7.16 -15.83 -8.26
C THR A 173 -7.03 -14.73 -9.32
N MET A 174 -5.81 -14.46 -9.75
CA MET A 174 -5.51 -13.34 -10.65
C MET A 174 -5.99 -13.58 -12.08
N TYR A 175 -6.30 -12.48 -12.77
CA TYR A 175 -6.44 -12.41 -14.21
C TYR A 175 -5.72 -11.19 -14.78
N ASN A 176 -5.43 -11.21 -16.06
CA ASN A 176 -4.68 -10.11 -16.69
C ASN A 176 -5.61 -8.93 -17.00
N MET A 177 -5.49 -7.87 -16.17
CA MET A 177 -6.31 -6.65 -16.32
C MET A 177 -6.12 -5.94 -17.68
N ASN A 178 -4.97 -6.10 -18.32
CA ASN A 178 -4.71 -5.49 -19.63
C ASN A 178 -5.39 -6.23 -20.80
N ARG A 179 -5.95 -7.41 -20.55
CA ARG A 179 -6.64 -8.22 -21.57
C ARG A 179 -8.16 -8.22 -21.39
N VAL A 180 -8.68 -7.62 -20.35
CA VAL A 180 -10.11 -7.63 -20.02
C VAL A 180 -10.86 -6.44 -20.64
N ASN A 181 -10.14 -5.51 -21.26
CA ASN A 181 -10.68 -4.33 -21.96
C ASN A 181 -10.68 -4.55 -23.45
#